data_ec63831fccfd5db5bc1872a2e3dcc632
#
_entry.id   ec63831fccfd5db5bc1872a2e3dcc632
#
_cell.length_a   1.000
_cell.length_b   1.000
_cell.length_c   1.000
_cell.angle_alpha   90.00
_cell.angle_beta   90.00
_cell.angle_gamma   90.00
#
_symmetry.space_group_name_H-M   'P 1'
#
loop_
_entity.id
_entity.type
_entity.pdbx_description
1 polymer ?
#
loop_
_entity_poly.entity_id
_entity_poly.type
_entity_poly.pdbx_seq_one_letter_code
_entity_poly.pdbx_strand_id
1 'polypeptide(L)'
;MATRSVQESSLTSLADAIRAKGGTSDTLTFPGGFVSAVEAIDAGGGGDDGSLKAVIERTAVNPTLPSDLTSIGKYAFYNCNKLALTSLPAGVTSISDYAFSNCVPLALTSLPAGVTSIGQLSFYNCNHLAITSLPASVTSIGHSAFQNCKGIKKVTFEGIPTGMISSNAFTGCTNLTVINVPWAEGAVPNAPWGATNATINYNYTGEA
;
A
#
# COMPACT_ATOMS: atom_id res chain seq x y z
N MET A 1 27.76 3.12 11.16
CA MET A 1 27.27 3.58 12.47
C MET A 1 26.55 4.94 12.45
N ALA A 2 26.72 5.77 11.40
CA ALA A 2 26.08 7.10 11.32
C ALA A 2 24.56 7.09 11.03
N THR A 3 24.04 6.07 10.38
CA THR A 3 22.61 5.97 10.01
C THR A 3 21.68 5.72 11.21
N ARG A 4 22.19 5.13 12.28
CA ARG A 4 21.39 4.82 13.48
C ARG A 4 21.09 6.04 14.35
N SER A 5 22.03 6.98 14.42
CA SER A 5 21.92 8.17 15.26
C SER A 5 20.93 9.20 14.69
N VAL A 6 20.78 9.31 13.37
CA VAL A 6 19.85 10.24 12.74
C VAL A 6 18.39 9.76 12.91
N GLN A 7 18.16 8.45 12.82
CA GLN A 7 16.83 7.88 13.06
C GLN A 7 16.39 7.99 14.53
N GLU A 8 17.30 7.78 15.47
CA GLU A 8 17.00 7.93 16.89
C GLU A 8 16.71 9.39 17.29
N SER A 9 17.42 10.37 16.72
CA SER A 9 17.15 11.78 16.98
C SER A 9 15.81 12.24 16.41
N SER A 10 15.41 11.76 15.24
CA SER A 10 14.09 12.05 14.64
C SER A 10 12.95 11.44 15.46
N LEU A 11 13.11 10.21 15.94
CA LEU A 11 12.13 9.55 16.82
C LEU A 11 12.00 10.24 18.17
N THR A 12 13.12 10.74 18.74
CA THR A 12 13.11 11.48 19.99
C THR A 12 12.38 12.81 19.82
N SER A 13 12.65 13.54 18.72
CA SER A 13 11.99 14.80 18.41
C SER A 13 10.48 14.65 18.23
N LEU A 14 10.03 13.55 17.59
CA LEU A 14 8.62 13.24 17.45
C LEU A 14 7.97 12.88 18.78
N ALA A 15 8.62 12.01 19.58
CA ALA A 15 8.14 11.66 20.90
C ALA A 15 8.01 12.89 21.80
N ASP A 16 8.95 13.86 21.70
CA ASP A 16 8.91 15.12 22.41
C ASP A 16 7.78 16.04 21.91
N ALA A 17 7.52 16.09 20.60
CA ALA A 17 6.41 16.83 20.04
C ALA A 17 5.03 16.26 20.49
N ILE A 18 4.89 14.95 20.56
CA ILE A 18 3.68 14.27 21.06
C ILE A 18 3.49 14.57 22.56
N ARG A 19 4.56 14.51 23.37
CA ARG A 19 4.50 14.86 24.80
C ARG A 19 4.15 16.32 25.03
N ALA A 20 4.74 17.24 24.24
CA ALA A 20 4.46 18.68 24.33
C ALA A 20 2.98 19.03 24.05
N LYS A 21 2.28 18.21 23.27
CA LYS A 21 0.84 18.36 22.96
C LYS A 21 -0.09 17.60 23.91
N GLY A 22 0.36 17.16 25.08
CA GLY A 22 -0.48 16.53 26.10
C GLY A 22 -0.47 15.01 26.08
N GLY A 23 0.50 14.39 25.43
CA GLY A 23 0.78 12.95 25.52
C GLY A 23 1.29 12.53 26.90
N THR A 24 1.19 11.21 27.20
CA THR A 24 1.65 10.64 28.45
C THR A 24 3.17 10.69 28.61
N SER A 25 3.66 10.67 29.84
CA SER A 25 5.10 10.61 30.17
C SER A 25 5.73 9.22 29.91
N ASP A 26 4.95 8.25 29.44
CA ASP A 26 5.42 6.88 29.24
C ASP A 26 6.37 6.76 28.04
N THR A 27 7.30 5.82 28.13
CA THR A 27 8.27 5.55 27.07
C THR A 27 7.54 5.00 25.84
N LEU A 28 7.52 5.80 24.75
CA LEU A 28 6.95 5.36 23.48
C LEU A 28 7.92 4.39 22.80
N THR A 29 7.51 3.14 22.63
CA THR A 29 8.26 2.12 21.89
C THR A 29 7.70 2.03 20.47
N PHE A 30 8.48 2.41 19.48
CA PHE A 30 8.05 2.37 18.07
C PHE A 30 8.57 1.12 17.37
N PRO A 31 7.70 0.34 16.69
CA PRO A 31 8.16 -0.72 15.80
C PRO A 31 8.95 -0.11 14.62
N GLY A 32 10.00 -0.81 14.18
CA GLY A 32 10.77 -0.39 13.00
C GLY A 32 9.85 -0.17 11.78
N GLY A 33 10.03 0.93 11.07
CA GLY A 33 9.20 1.34 9.94
C GLY A 33 8.17 2.42 10.25
N PHE A 34 7.96 2.72 11.52
CA PHE A 34 7.02 3.73 11.97
C PHE A 34 7.40 5.17 11.55
N VAL A 35 8.71 5.46 11.49
CA VAL A 35 9.25 6.78 11.09
C VAL A 35 8.77 7.17 9.69
N SER A 36 8.77 6.23 8.74
CA SER A 36 8.32 6.49 7.36
C SER A 36 6.82 6.82 7.28
N ALA A 37 6.00 6.28 8.19
CA ALA A 37 4.58 6.62 8.25
C ALA A 37 4.36 8.04 8.74
N VAL A 38 5.12 8.45 9.75
CA VAL A 38 5.02 9.79 10.33
C VAL A 38 5.61 10.84 9.41
N GLU A 39 6.75 10.58 8.79
CA GLU A 39 7.34 11.47 7.78
C GLU A 39 6.40 11.66 6.58
N ALA A 40 5.67 10.62 6.18
CA ALA A 40 4.69 10.70 5.10
C ALA A 40 3.44 11.52 5.49
N ILE A 41 3.10 11.59 6.78
CA ILE A 41 1.94 12.36 7.29
C ILE A 41 2.36 13.80 7.64
N ASP A 42 3.59 14.02 8.09
CA ASP A 42 4.09 15.31 8.55
C ASP A 42 4.52 16.25 7.39
N ALA A 43 4.79 15.70 6.20
CA ALA A 43 5.13 16.49 5.01
C ALA A 43 4.02 17.45 4.54
N GLY A 44 2.80 17.32 5.06
CA GLY A 44 1.61 18.06 4.64
C GLY A 44 1.11 19.18 5.57
N GLY A 45 1.84 19.59 6.61
CA GLY A 45 1.54 20.83 7.37
C GLY A 45 0.12 20.99 7.94
N GLY A 46 -0.66 19.94 8.04
CA GLY A 46 -2.00 19.93 8.61
C GLY A 46 -1.97 19.79 10.14
N GLY A 47 -2.70 20.65 10.84
CA GLY A 47 -2.85 20.58 12.29
C GLY A 47 -3.30 19.19 12.75
N ASP A 48 -2.82 18.76 13.91
CA ASP A 48 -3.17 17.49 14.54
C ASP A 48 -4.69 17.42 14.82
N ASP A 49 -5.44 16.77 13.95
CA ASP A 49 -6.86 16.43 14.12
C ASP A 49 -7.07 15.11 14.89
N GLY A 50 -6.01 14.57 15.52
CA GLY A 50 -6.02 13.24 16.15
C GLY A 50 -5.76 12.09 15.19
N SER A 51 -5.69 12.34 13.88
CA SER A 51 -5.48 11.34 12.84
C SER A 51 -4.11 10.66 12.99
N LEU A 52 -3.07 11.46 13.26
CA LEU A 52 -1.71 10.96 13.49
C LEU A 52 -1.64 10.02 14.70
N LYS A 53 -2.23 10.41 15.83
CA LYS A 53 -2.30 9.57 17.03
C LYS A 53 -2.98 8.23 16.71
N ALA A 54 -4.11 8.28 16.00
CA ALA A 54 -4.86 7.07 15.64
C ALA A 54 -4.06 6.15 14.69
N VAL A 55 -3.26 6.69 13.78
CA VAL A 55 -2.34 5.89 12.94
C VAL A 55 -1.24 5.27 13.79
N ILE A 56 -0.65 6.03 14.70
CA ILE A 56 0.38 5.57 15.64
C ILE A 56 -0.14 4.41 16.50
N GLU A 57 -1.31 4.56 17.06
CA GLU A 57 -1.96 3.54 17.90
C GLU A 57 -2.59 2.42 17.05
N ARG A 58 -2.51 2.50 15.70
CA ARG A 58 -3.16 1.56 14.76
C ARG A 58 -4.67 1.47 14.95
N THR A 59 -5.26 2.52 15.49
CA THR A 59 -6.70 2.65 15.72
C THR A 59 -7.41 3.47 14.65
N ALA A 60 -6.66 4.07 13.71
CA ALA A 60 -7.20 4.86 12.62
C ALA A 60 -8.19 4.04 11.79
N VAL A 61 -9.37 4.60 11.59
CA VAL A 61 -10.40 4.01 10.71
C VAL A 61 -10.29 4.61 9.32
N ASN A 62 -10.43 5.93 9.21
CA ASN A 62 -10.31 6.68 7.96
C ASN A 62 -9.49 7.96 8.22
N PRO A 63 -8.17 7.86 8.37
CA PRO A 63 -7.35 9.05 8.55
C PRO A 63 -7.39 9.93 7.30
N THR A 64 -7.42 11.25 7.48
CA THR A 64 -7.21 12.17 6.36
C THR A 64 -5.73 12.13 5.98
N LEU A 65 -5.44 11.71 4.76
CA LEU A 65 -4.08 11.74 4.24
C LEU A 65 -3.81 13.09 3.57
N PRO A 66 -2.58 13.67 3.72
CA PRO A 66 -2.21 14.89 3.04
C PRO A 66 -2.40 14.81 1.52
N SER A 67 -2.95 15.84 0.90
CA SER A 67 -3.22 15.86 -0.55
C SER A 67 -1.96 15.90 -1.41
N ASP A 68 -0.87 16.37 -0.85
CA ASP A 68 0.46 16.46 -1.47
C ASP A 68 1.34 15.23 -1.23
N LEU A 69 0.79 14.20 -0.59
CA LEU A 69 1.49 12.95 -0.34
C LEU A 69 1.89 12.28 -1.66
N THR A 70 3.18 12.02 -1.84
CA THR A 70 3.75 11.42 -3.07
C THR A 70 4.12 9.94 -2.92
N SER A 71 4.22 9.43 -1.70
CA SER A 71 4.58 8.04 -1.45
C SER A 71 3.95 7.49 -0.17
N ILE A 72 3.64 6.20 -0.16
CA ILE A 72 3.33 5.47 1.08
C ILE A 72 4.57 4.71 1.50
N GLY A 73 5.16 5.09 2.61
CA GLY A 73 6.43 4.56 3.11
C GLY A 73 6.36 3.11 3.56
N LYS A 74 7.52 2.51 3.73
CA LYS A 74 7.66 1.13 4.24
C LYS A 74 7.04 0.99 5.63
N TYR A 75 6.15 -0.02 5.80
CA TYR A 75 5.39 -0.28 7.03
C TYR A 75 4.44 0.84 7.48
N ALA A 76 4.16 1.85 6.65
CA ALA A 76 3.38 3.03 7.02
C ALA A 76 2.08 2.70 7.78
N PHE A 77 1.30 1.75 7.28
CA PHE A 77 0.06 1.29 7.90
C PHE A 77 0.09 -0.19 8.29
N TYR A 78 1.29 -0.75 8.54
CA TYR A 78 1.44 -2.15 8.90
C TYR A 78 0.60 -2.54 10.12
N ASN A 79 -0.23 -3.61 9.99
CA ASN A 79 -1.14 -4.08 11.03
C ASN A 79 -2.20 -3.05 11.50
N CYS A 80 -2.55 -2.05 10.69
CA CYS A 80 -3.66 -1.14 10.98
C CYS A 80 -4.99 -1.86 10.72
N ASN A 81 -5.38 -2.73 11.63
CA ASN A 81 -6.52 -3.65 11.49
C ASN A 81 -7.91 -2.99 11.57
N LYS A 82 -7.97 -1.67 11.70
CA LYS A 82 -9.20 -0.86 11.63
C LYS A 82 -9.22 0.08 10.44
N LEU A 83 -8.12 0.15 9.66
CA LEU A 83 -7.97 1.07 8.55
C LEU A 83 -8.91 0.71 7.39
N ALA A 84 -9.90 1.54 7.13
CA ALA A 84 -10.93 1.33 6.10
C ALA A 84 -10.87 2.41 4.99
N LEU A 85 -9.68 2.87 4.63
CA LEU A 85 -9.50 3.81 3.52
C LEU A 85 -10.10 3.25 2.23
N THR A 86 -10.80 4.10 1.49
CA THR A 86 -11.41 3.77 0.19
C THR A 86 -10.66 4.38 -1.00
N SER A 87 -9.77 5.35 -0.74
CA SER A 87 -8.93 6.01 -1.75
C SER A 87 -7.60 6.46 -1.16
N LEU A 88 -6.62 6.68 -2.03
CA LEU A 88 -5.34 7.33 -1.72
C LEU A 88 -5.27 8.68 -2.44
N PRO A 89 -4.47 9.65 -1.95
CA PRO A 89 -4.22 10.91 -2.64
C PRO A 89 -3.70 10.70 -4.07
N ALA A 90 -4.17 11.52 -5.00
CA ALA A 90 -3.85 11.40 -6.43
C ALA A 90 -2.35 11.56 -6.74
N GLY A 91 -1.61 12.26 -5.88
CA GLY A 91 -0.16 12.49 -5.99
C GLY A 91 0.70 11.27 -5.68
N VAL A 92 0.14 10.20 -5.11
CA VAL A 92 0.92 9.02 -4.71
C VAL A 92 1.46 8.28 -5.94
N THR A 93 2.78 8.17 -6.01
CA THR A 93 3.51 7.50 -7.11
C THR A 93 4.17 6.17 -6.70
N SER A 94 4.31 5.91 -5.41
CA SER A 94 4.90 4.66 -4.93
C SER A 94 4.24 4.15 -3.65
N ILE A 95 4.12 2.82 -3.57
CA ILE A 95 3.65 2.11 -2.37
C ILE A 95 4.75 1.14 -1.99
N SER A 96 5.41 1.41 -0.87
CA SER A 96 6.61 0.68 -0.43
C SER A 96 6.27 -0.68 0.21
N ASP A 97 7.33 -1.44 0.55
CA ASP A 97 7.19 -2.76 1.17
C ASP A 97 6.36 -2.70 2.45
N TYR A 98 5.48 -3.68 2.63
CA TYR A 98 4.62 -3.85 3.81
C TYR A 98 3.72 -2.64 4.15
N ALA A 99 3.56 -1.67 3.25
CA ALA A 99 2.89 -0.40 3.53
C ALA A 99 1.50 -0.56 4.17
N PHE A 100 0.69 -1.48 3.66
CA PHE A 100 -0.65 -1.81 4.17
C PHE A 100 -0.78 -3.28 4.61
N SER A 101 0.32 -3.97 4.86
CA SER A 101 0.28 -5.39 5.24
C SER A 101 -0.59 -5.61 6.49
N ASN A 102 -1.51 -6.57 6.42
CA ASN A 102 -2.52 -6.89 7.44
C ASN A 102 -3.54 -5.77 7.74
N CYS A 103 -3.78 -4.85 6.81
CA CYS A 103 -4.92 -3.92 6.89
C CYS A 103 -6.18 -4.61 6.36
N VAL A 104 -6.75 -5.54 7.13
CA VAL A 104 -7.89 -6.38 6.70
C VAL A 104 -9.07 -5.56 6.16
N PRO A 105 -9.52 -4.46 6.79
CA PRO A 105 -10.67 -3.68 6.32
C PRO A 105 -10.34 -2.65 5.23
N LEU A 106 -9.09 -2.56 4.78
CA LEU A 106 -8.71 -1.64 3.70
C LEU A 106 -9.55 -1.91 2.43
N ALA A 107 -10.32 -0.92 1.99
CA ALA A 107 -11.33 -1.07 0.95
C ALA A 107 -11.05 -0.19 -0.29
N LEU A 108 -9.79 -0.03 -0.66
CA LEU A 108 -9.44 0.68 -1.90
C LEU A 108 -10.07 -0.03 -3.10
N THR A 109 -10.68 0.74 -3.99
CA THR A 109 -11.26 0.26 -5.25
C THR A 109 -10.39 0.56 -6.47
N SER A 110 -9.45 1.51 -6.33
CA SER A 110 -8.47 1.87 -7.34
C SER A 110 -7.16 2.33 -6.69
N LEU A 111 -6.10 2.34 -7.47
CA LEU A 111 -4.84 3.00 -7.12
C LEU A 111 -4.73 4.32 -7.90
N PRO A 112 -4.03 5.34 -7.37
CA PRO A 112 -3.75 6.57 -8.10
C PRO A 112 -3.05 6.31 -9.45
N ALA A 113 -3.44 7.06 -10.48
CA ALA A 113 -2.94 6.88 -11.86
C ALA A 113 -1.41 7.07 -12.00
N GLY A 114 -0.77 7.76 -11.04
CA GLY A 114 0.67 7.97 -11.01
C GLY A 114 1.49 6.85 -10.36
N VAL A 115 0.85 5.81 -9.80
CA VAL A 115 1.60 4.73 -9.11
C VAL A 115 2.46 3.95 -10.09
N THR A 116 3.78 3.96 -9.85
CA THR A 116 4.78 3.28 -10.68
C THR A 116 5.28 1.97 -10.07
N SER A 117 5.27 1.86 -8.74
CA SER A 117 5.78 0.67 -8.05
C SER A 117 4.90 0.26 -6.88
N ILE A 118 4.73 -1.06 -6.76
CA ILE A 118 4.00 -1.71 -5.67
C ILE A 118 4.97 -2.66 -4.99
N GLY A 119 5.33 -2.37 -3.75
CA GLY A 119 6.38 -3.05 -3.00
C GLY A 119 6.00 -4.46 -2.54
N GLN A 120 6.99 -5.18 -2.02
CA GLN A 120 6.83 -6.51 -1.45
C GLN A 120 5.83 -6.49 -0.30
N LEU A 121 4.88 -7.45 -0.29
CA LEU A 121 3.89 -7.63 0.79
C LEU A 121 3.09 -6.36 1.13
N SER A 122 3.04 -5.39 0.21
CA SER A 122 2.45 -4.06 0.47
C SER A 122 0.96 -4.13 0.84
N PHE A 123 0.21 -5.05 0.25
CA PHE A 123 -1.20 -5.31 0.54
C PHE A 123 -1.47 -6.73 1.06
N TYR A 124 -0.44 -7.37 1.65
CA TYR A 124 -0.59 -8.72 2.20
C TYR A 124 -1.75 -8.79 3.20
N ASN A 125 -2.65 -9.79 3.06
CA ASN A 125 -3.84 -9.97 3.90
C ASN A 125 -4.83 -8.79 3.93
N CYS A 126 -4.87 -7.91 2.94
CA CYS A 126 -5.90 -6.88 2.80
C CYS A 126 -7.18 -7.53 2.23
N ASN A 127 -7.93 -8.23 3.07
CA ASN A 127 -9.03 -9.08 2.62
C ASN A 127 -10.21 -8.34 1.99
N HIS A 128 -10.41 -7.06 2.29
CA HIS A 128 -11.45 -6.21 1.72
C HIS A 128 -10.97 -5.33 0.57
N LEU A 129 -9.67 -5.40 0.23
CA LEU A 129 -9.12 -4.68 -0.93
C LEU A 129 -9.87 -5.12 -2.20
N ALA A 130 -10.48 -4.18 -2.89
CA ALA A 130 -11.38 -4.43 -4.02
C ALA A 130 -10.97 -3.67 -5.29
N ILE A 131 -9.65 -3.48 -5.49
CA ILE A 131 -9.15 -2.86 -6.72
C ILE A 131 -9.60 -3.66 -7.94
N THR A 132 -9.99 -2.94 -8.99
CA THR A 132 -10.46 -3.52 -10.26
C THR A 132 -9.47 -3.33 -11.40
N SER A 133 -8.53 -2.38 -11.25
CA SER A 133 -7.48 -2.13 -12.24
C SER A 133 -6.15 -1.77 -11.58
N LEU A 134 -5.09 -1.94 -12.34
CA LEU A 134 -3.73 -1.47 -12.06
C LEU A 134 -3.38 -0.42 -13.13
N PRO A 135 -3.00 0.81 -12.71
CA PRO A 135 -2.71 1.91 -13.63
C PRO A 135 -1.63 1.57 -14.67
N ALA A 136 -1.71 2.20 -15.83
CA ALA A 136 -0.73 2.02 -16.92
C ALA A 136 0.70 2.43 -16.51
N SER A 137 0.83 3.28 -15.50
CA SER A 137 2.11 3.71 -14.92
C SER A 137 2.82 2.62 -14.12
N VAL A 138 2.12 1.55 -13.68
CA VAL A 138 2.73 0.49 -12.87
C VAL A 138 3.76 -0.27 -13.66
N THR A 139 5.02 -0.15 -13.26
CA THR A 139 6.15 -0.84 -13.88
C THR A 139 6.53 -2.13 -13.18
N SER A 140 6.28 -2.23 -11.87
CA SER A 140 6.69 -3.42 -11.08
C SER A 140 5.73 -3.73 -9.94
N ILE A 141 5.60 -5.04 -9.66
CA ILE A 141 4.81 -5.57 -8.54
C ILE A 141 5.67 -6.57 -7.78
N GLY A 142 5.91 -6.26 -6.51
CA GLY A 142 6.81 -7.01 -5.63
C GLY A 142 6.28 -8.37 -5.19
N HIS A 143 7.13 -9.09 -4.48
CA HIS A 143 6.86 -10.41 -3.92
C HIS A 143 5.63 -10.36 -3.01
N SER A 144 4.64 -11.23 -3.26
CA SER A 144 3.42 -11.35 -2.44
C SER A 144 2.66 -10.03 -2.23
N ALA A 145 2.77 -9.07 -3.17
CA ALA A 145 2.22 -7.73 -2.99
C ALA A 145 0.72 -7.74 -2.66
N PHE A 146 -0.06 -8.62 -3.30
CA PHE A 146 -1.50 -8.80 -3.09
C PHE A 146 -1.85 -10.17 -2.50
N GLN A 147 -0.89 -10.85 -1.86
CA GLN A 147 -1.15 -12.18 -1.32
C GLN A 147 -2.31 -12.15 -0.30
N ASN A 148 -3.25 -13.10 -0.45
CA ASN A 148 -4.45 -13.23 0.37
C ASN A 148 -5.43 -12.04 0.29
N CYS A 149 -5.41 -11.23 -0.77
CA CYS A 149 -6.41 -10.18 -1.00
C CYS A 149 -7.70 -10.80 -1.56
N LYS A 150 -8.56 -11.33 -0.69
CA LYS A 150 -9.78 -12.05 -1.08
C LYS A 150 -10.89 -11.14 -1.64
N GLY A 151 -10.81 -9.83 -1.43
CA GLY A 151 -11.74 -8.85 -2.00
C GLY A 151 -11.56 -8.63 -3.50
N ILE A 152 -10.39 -8.92 -4.05
CA ILE A 152 -10.09 -8.77 -5.47
C ILE A 152 -10.78 -9.89 -6.26
N LYS A 153 -11.68 -9.53 -7.17
CA LYS A 153 -12.44 -10.48 -8.02
C LYS A 153 -11.98 -10.47 -9.48
N LYS A 154 -11.58 -9.30 -9.97
CA LYS A 154 -11.09 -9.04 -11.31
C LYS A 154 -9.98 -8.01 -11.23
N VAL A 155 -8.96 -8.16 -12.05
CA VAL A 155 -7.89 -7.14 -12.21
C VAL A 155 -7.69 -6.88 -13.69
N THR A 156 -7.70 -5.61 -14.09
CA THR A 156 -7.34 -5.17 -15.43
C THR A 156 -6.02 -4.39 -15.37
N PHE A 157 -5.02 -4.82 -16.08
CA PHE A 157 -3.80 -4.04 -16.30
C PHE A 157 -4.07 -3.01 -17.39
N GLU A 158 -3.92 -1.73 -17.08
CA GLU A 158 -4.14 -0.64 -18.03
C GLU A 158 -2.91 -0.37 -18.92
N GLY A 159 -1.75 -0.95 -18.59
CA GLY A 159 -0.50 -0.84 -19.34
C GLY A 159 0.36 -2.09 -19.20
N ILE A 160 1.44 -2.14 -19.98
CA ILE A 160 2.42 -3.25 -19.95
C ILE A 160 3.51 -2.91 -18.94
N PRO A 161 3.66 -3.65 -17.84
CA PRO A 161 4.76 -3.46 -16.90
C PRO A 161 6.11 -3.67 -17.58
N THR A 162 7.00 -2.70 -17.44
CA THR A 162 8.37 -2.77 -18.00
C THR A 162 9.37 -3.42 -17.06
N GLY A 163 8.98 -3.60 -15.80
CA GLY A 163 9.76 -4.27 -14.77
C GLY A 163 9.13 -5.63 -14.39
N MET A 164 9.52 -6.12 -13.23
CA MET A 164 9.14 -7.46 -12.79
C MET A 164 7.75 -7.47 -12.12
N ILE A 165 6.90 -8.43 -12.53
CA ILE A 165 5.78 -8.89 -11.71
C ILE A 165 6.22 -10.19 -11.04
N SER A 166 6.18 -10.22 -9.72
CA SER A 166 6.57 -11.42 -8.98
C SER A 166 5.61 -12.58 -9.27
N SER A 167 6.17 -13.80 -9.41
CA SER A 167 5.41 -15.02 -9.69
C SER A 167 4.35 -15.39 -8.66
N ASN A 168 4.35 -14.75 -7.49
CA ASN A 168 3.42 -14.98 -6.39
C ASN A 168 2.65 -13.72 -5.94
N ALA A 169 2.62 -12.69 -6.80
CA ALA A 169 1.98 -11.41 -6.46
C ALA A 169 0.53 -11.55 -5.99
N PHE A 170 -0.24 -12.47 -6.59
CA PHE A 170 -1.66 -12.72 -6.29
C PHE A 170 -1.94 -14.07 -5.61
N THR A 171 -0.94 -14.70 -5.01
CA THR A 171 -1.12 -15.98 -4.30
C THR A 171 -2.20 -15.85 -3.22
N GLY A 172 -3.12 -16.81 -3.17
CA GLY A 172 -4.21 -16.81 -2.17
C GLY A 172 -5.32 -15.78 -2.41
N CYS A 173 -5.35 -15.09 -3.55
CA CYS A 173 -6.49 -14.28 -4.00
C CYS A 173 -7.59 -15.22 -4.52
N THR A 174 -8.25 -15.95 -3.61
CA THR A 174 -9.15 -17.06 -3.95
C THR A 174 -10.39 -16.65 -4.75
N ASN A 175 -10.77 -15.37 -4.69
CA ASN A 175 -11.92 -14.84 -5.43
C ASN A 175 -11.53 -14.16 -6.76
N LEU A 176 -10.22 -14.07 -7.05
CA LEU A 176 -9.74 -13.52 -8.32
C LEU A 176 -9.96 -14.55 -9.43
N THR A 177 -10.94 -14.27 -10.30
CA THR A 177 -11.35 -15.17 -11.39
C THR A 177 -10.99 -14.67 -12.78
N VAL A 178 -10.70 -13.36 -12.92
CA VAL A 178 -10.39 -12.75 -14.22
C VAL A 178 -9.21 -11.79 -14.09
N ILE A 179 -8.25 -11.96 -14.97
CA ILE A 179 -7.14 -11.00 -15.17
C ILE A 179 -7.16 -10.57 -16.64
N ASN A 180 -7.39 -9.29 -16.90
CA ASN A 180 -7.33 -8.72 -18.24
C ASN A 180 -5.98 -8.04 -18.45
N VAL A 181 -5.35 -8.32 -19.57
CA VAL A 181 -4.04 -7.76 -19.93
C VAL A 181 -4.04 -7.27 -21.37
N PRO A 182 -3.49 -6.06 -21.65
CA PRO A 182 -3.47 -5.50 -23.01
C PRO A 182 -2.36 -6.07 -23.90
N TRP A 183 -1.70 -7.13 -23.51
CA TRP A 183 -0.59 -7.75 -24.25
C TRP A 183 -0.89 -9.21 -24.62
N ALA A 184 -0.11 -9.73 -25.56
CA ALA A 184 -0.20 -11.12 -26.01
C ALA A 184 0.34 -12.10 -24.96
N GLU A 185 -0.12 -13.33 -25.01
CA GLU A 185 0.40 -14.41 -24.17
C GLU A 185 1.92 -14.54 -24.30
N GLY A 186 2.59 -14.71 -23.17
CA GLY A 186 4.03 -14.84 -23.09
C GLY A 186 4.83 -13.52 -23.09
N ALA A 187 4.19 -12.37 -23.37
CA ALA A 187 4.87 -11.07 -23.37
C ALA A 187 5.34 -10.62 -21.98
N VAL A 188 4.64 -11.01 -20.92
CA VAL A 188 5.05 -10.80 -19.53
C VAL A 188 5.19 -12.15 -18.83
N PRO A 189 6.35 -12.44 -18.24
CA PRO A 189 6.62 -13.76 -17.66
C PRO A 189 5.82 -14.03 -16.38
N ASN A 190 5.77 -15.32 -16.01
CA ASN A 190 5.24 -15.84 -14.75
C ASN A 190 3.73 -15.68 -14.55
N ALA A 191 2.95 -15.32 -15.59
CA ALA A 191 1.50 -15.35 -15.48
C ALA A 191 0.99 -16.77 -15.10
N PRO A 192 -0.02 -16.90 -14.26
CA PRO A 192 -0.91 -15.89 -13.67
C PRO A 192 -0.43 -15.28 -12.33
N TRP A 193 0.85 -15.19 -12.08
CA TRP A 193 1.46 -14.56 -10.90
C TRP A 193 0.89 -15.05 -9.56
N GLY A 194 0.63 -16.36 -9.47
CA GLY A 194 0.09 -17.02 -8.28
C GLY A 194 -1.44 -17.02 -8.15
N ALA A 195 -2.17 -16.46 -9.11
CA ALA A 195 -3.64 -16.49 -9.15
C ALA A 195 -4.13 -17.83 -9.71
N THR A 196 -4.37 -18.81 -8.84
CA THR A 196 -4.69 -20.20 -9.25
C THR A 196 -6.08 -20.39 -9.88
N ASN A 197 -7.01 -19.45 -9.62
CA ASN A 197 -8.41 -19.55 -10.08
C ASN A 197 -8.73 -18.59 -11.24
N ALA A 198 -7.74 -17.81 -11.70
CA ALA A 198 -7.98 -16.76 -12.67
C ALA A 198 -7.80 -17.23 -14.12
N THR A 199 -8.73 -16.83 -14.97
CA THR A 199 -8.57 -16.86 -16.43
C THR A 199 -7.88 -15.55 -16.85
N ILE A 200 -6.89 -15.63 -17.73
CA ILE A 200 -6.23 -14.45 -18.30
C ILE A 200 -6.82 -14.18 -19.68
N ASN A 201 -7.32 -12.96 -19.87
CA ASN A 201 -7.75 -12.46 -21.16
C ASN A 201 -6.62 -11.60 -21.76
N TYR A 202 -5.91 -12.17 -22.71
CA TYR A 202 -4.83 -11.49 -23.44
C TYR A 202 -5.38 -10.57 -24.53
N ASN A 203 -4.59 -9.55 -24.92
CA ASN A 203 -4.98 -8.55 -25.92
C ASN A 203 -6.31 -7.83 -25.58
N TYR A 204 -6.58 -7.64 -24.30
CA TYR A 204 -7.80 -6.99 -23.84
C TYR A 204 -7.78 -5.50 -24.16
N THR A 205 -8.78 -5.01 -24.89
CA THR A 205 -8.89 -3.61 -25.36
C THR A 205 -9.84 -2.76 -24.54
N GLY A 206 -10.48 -3.32 -23.53
CA GLY A 206 -11.41 -2.56 -22.68
C GLY A 206 -12.85 -2.51 -23.16
N GLU A 207 -13.18 -3.15 -24.29
CA GLU A 207 -14.54 -3.25 -24.78
C GLU A 207 -15.22 -4.49 -24.19
N ALA A 208 -16.34 -4.27 -23.53
CA ALA A 208 -17.39 -5.25 -23.26
C ALA A 208 -18.72 -4.54 -23.09
#